data_1ccd0baa0562be625c42f3b472a5345b
#
_entry.id   1ccd0baa0562be625c42f3b472a5345b
#
_cell.length_a   1.000
_cell.length_b   1.000
_cell.length_c   1.000
_cell.angle_alpha   90.00
_cell.angle_beta   90.00
_cell.angle_gamma   90.00
#
_symmetry.space_group_name_H-M   'P 1'
#
loop_
_entity.id
_entity.type
_entity.pdbx_description
1 polymer ?
#
loop_
_entity_poly.entity_id
_entity_poly.type
_entity_poly.pdbx_seq_one_letter_code
_entity_poly.pdbx_strand_id
1 'polypeptide(L)'
;MKVSRILTRTMVAIGVRDTVLTAAKLMVQHNIGLLVVTDPAPNGNLVGVISERDIIRMIASGRTLGALVSEVCTRNVVTVRGNSDVAEAAKAMNKHGIRHVVVVDDGNKPVGVVSMRDLVGERATLTAILQSDEKEVFHGAD
;
A
#
# COMPACT_ATOMS: atom_id res chain seq x y z
N MET A 1 5.88 -7.67 17.49
CA MET A 1 5.28 -8.49 16.41
C MET A 1 5.90 -8.10 15.10
N LYS A 2 6.30 -9.08 14.32
CA LYS A 2 6.91 -8.86 13.02
C LYS A 2 5.86 -8.58 11.96
N VAL A 3 6.19 -7.70 11.01
CA VAL A 3 5.32 -7.33 9.89
C VAL A 3 4.87 -8.56 9.09
N SER A 4 5.74 -9.55 8.92
CA SER A 4 5.42 -10.78 8.19
C SER A 4 4.20 -11.52 8.74
N ARG A 5 3.86 -11.34 10.01
CA ARG A 5 2.72 -12.03 10.63
C ARG A 5 1.37 -11.45 10.24
N ILE A 6 1.35 -10.21 9.78
CA ILE A 6 0.10 -9.57 9.35
C ILE A 6 -0.05 -9.54 7.83
N LEU A 7 0.88 -10.12 7.10
CA LEU A 7 0.77 -10.29 5.64
C LEU A 7 -0.12 -11.49 5.35
N THR A 8 -1.40 -11.27 5.26
CA THR A 8 -2.38 -12.34 5.06
C THR A 8 -2.91 -12.43 3.64
N ARG A 9 -2.60 -11.44 2.80
CA ARG A 9 -3.12 -11.36 1.44
C ARG A 9 -2.01 -11.61 0.44
N THR A 10 -2.36 -12.25 -0.68
CA THR A 10 -1.47 -12.32 -1.83
C THR A 10 -1.27 -10.92 -2.38
N MET A 11 -0.02 -10.55 -2.64
CA MET A 11 0.32 -9.28 -3.24
C MET A 11 -0.28 -9.19 -4.65
N VAL A 12 -0.92 -8.06 -4.94
CA VAL A 12 -1.41 -7.78 -6.29
C VAL A 12 -0.44 -6.80 -6.94
N ALA A 13 0.15 -7.23 -8.04
CA ALA A 13 1.12 -6.43 -8.79
C ALA A 13 0.59 -6.10 -10.19
N ILE A 14 1.08 -5.00 -10.73
CA ILE A 14 0.77 -4.54 -12.07
C ILE A 14 2.06 -4.12 -12.76
N GLY A 15 2.09 -4.19 -14.09
CA GLY A 15 3.26 -3.83 -14.86
C GLY A 15 3.27 -2.38 -15.30
N VAL A 16 4.46 -1.89 -15.62
CA VAL A 16 4.67 -0.49 -16.02
C VAL A 16 3.97 -0.14 -17.33
N ARG A 17 3.74 -1.14 -18.20
CA ARG A 17 3.10 -0.94 -19.50
C ARG A 17 1.60 -1.17 -19.48
N ASP A 18 1.06 -1.59 -18.35
CA ASP A 18 -0.38 -1.71 -18.19
C ASP A 18 -1.01 -0.32 -18.09
N THR A 19 -2.29 -0.25 -18.43
CA THR A 19 -3.02 1.02 -18.37
C THR A 19 -3.57 1.28 -16.97
N VAL A 20 -3.86 2.54 -16.70
CA VAL A 20 -4.52 2.94 -15.46
C VAL A 20 -5.90 2.32 -15.34
N LEU A 21 -6.60 2.10 -16.47
CA LEU A 21 -7.88 1.38 -16.44
C LEU A 21 -7.71 -0.04 -15.88
N THR A 22 -6.67 -0.75 -16.33
CA THR A 22 -6.36 -2.08 -15.77
C THR A 22 -6.09 -2.01 -14.27
N ALA A 23 -5.35 -1.00 -13.83
CA ALA A 23 -5.09 -0.80 -12.41
C ALA A 23 -6.40 -0.60 -11.63
N ALA A 24 -7.30 0.24 -12.14
CA ALA A 24 -8.60 0.48 -11.50
C ALA A 24 -9.43 -0.79 -11.40
N LYS A 25 -9.45 -1.60 -12.46
CA LYS A 25 -10.16 -2.88 -12.48
C LYS A 25 -9.62 -3.85 -11.43
N LEU A 26 -8.29 -3.94 -11.30
CA LEU A 26 -7.66 -4.79 -10.30
C LEU A 26 -7.98 -4.32 -8.87
N MET A 27 -7.99 -3.02 -8.64
CA MET A 27 -8.36 -2.46 -7.33
C MET A 27 -9.77 -2.84 -6.94
N VAL A 28 -10.71 -2.74 -7.88
CA VAL A 28 -12.11 -3.13 -7.63
C VAL A 28 -12.23 -4.63 -7.41
N GLN A 29 -11.59 -5.43 -8.27
CA GLN A 29 -11.64 -6.89 -8.20
C GLN A 29 -11.13 -7.42 -6.87
N HIS A 30 -10.05 -6.85 -6.36
CA HIS A 30 -9.38 -7.29 -5.13
C HIS A 30 -9.78 -6.47 -3.90
N ASN A 31 -10.62 -5.47 -4.07
CA ASN A 31 -11.05 -4.56 -3.00
C ASN A 31 -9.87 -3.95 -2.25
N ILE A 32 -8.93 -3.40 -3.00
CA ILE A 32 -7.73 -2.76 -2.47
C ILE A 32 -7.52 -1.40 -3.12
N GLY A 33 -6.88 -0.50 -2.42
CA GLY A 33 -6.64 0.87 -2.89
C GLY A 33 -5.22 1.15 -3.36
N LEU A 34 -4.37 0.12 -3.44
CA LEU A 34 -2.99 0.29 -3.84
C LEU A 34 -2.47 -0.99 -4.48
N LEU A 35 -1.78 -0.84 -5.61
CA LEU A 35 -1.10 -1.94 -6.29
C LEU A 35 0.40 -1.69 -6.29
N VAL A 36 1.16 -2.77 -6.20
CA VAL A 36 2.61 -2.73 -6.37
C VAL A 36 2.92 -2.75 -7.86
N VAL A 37 3.80 -1.86 -8.30
CA VAL A 37 4.23 -1.79 -9.69
C VAL A 37 5.59 -2.47 -9.81
N THR A 38 5.65 -3.50 -10.63
CA THR A 38 6.88 -4.27 -10.86
C THR A 38 7.20 -4.34 -12.34
N ASP A 39 8.46 -4.60 -12.65
CA ASP A 39 8.90 -4.80 -14.03
C ASP A 39 9.91 -5.96 -14.08
N PRO A 40 9.55 -7.07 -14.70
CA PRO A 40 8.23 -7.41 -15.23
C PRO A 40 7.24 -7.73 -14.09
N ALA A 41 5.95 -7.63 -14.40
CA ALA A 41 4.92 -8.07 -13.47
C ALA A 41 4.71 -9.59 -13.64
N PRO A 42 4.40 -10.33 -12.57
CA PRO A 42 4.21 -9.85 -11.20
C PRO A 42 5.47 -9.95 -10.32
N ASN A 43 6.54 -10.61 -10.78
CA ASN A 43 7.67 -11.03 -9.94
C ASN A 43 8.96 -10.26 -10.20
N GLY A 44 8.87 -9.15 -10.91
CA GLY A 44 10.04 -8.32 -11.22
C GLY A 44 10.45 -7.39 -10.09
N ASN A 45 11.36 -6.50 -10.41
CA ASN A 45 11.84 -5.50 -9.47
C ASN A 45 10.74 -4.49 -9.14
N LEU A 46 10.77 -3.99 -7.91
CA LEU A 46 9.87 -2.94 -7.49
C LEU A 46 10.19 -1.66 -8.25
N VAL A 47 9.20 -1.13 -8.96
CA VAL A 47 9.30 0.16 -9.66
C VAL A 47 8.62 1.26 -8.87
N GLY A 48 7.47 0.97 -8.30
CA GLY A 48 6.68 1.95 -7.59
C GLY A 48 5.39 1.36 -7.05
N VAL A 49 4.48 2.23 -6.72
CA VAL A 49 3.10 1.88 -6.35
C VAL A 49 2.13 2.76 -7.11
N ILE A 50 0.93 2.27 -7.35
CA ILE A 50 -0.16 3.09 -7.87
C ILE A 50 -1.34 2.98 -6.92
N SER A 51 -1.83 4.13 -6.46
CA SER A 51 -2.91 4.22 -5.49
C SER A 51 -4.17 4.81 -6.12
N GLU A 52 -5.30 4.66 -5.41
CA GLU A 52 -6.53 5.36 -5.80
C GLU A 52 -6.30 6.87 -5.94
N ARG A 53 -5.50 7.44 -5.05
CA ARG A 53 -5.19 8.88 -5.09
C ARG A 53 -4.41 9.26 -6.35
N ASP A 54 -3.48 8.41 -6.80
CA ASP A 54 -2.76 8.63 -8.05
C ASP A 54 -3.73 8.69 -9.23
N ILE A 55 -4.72 7.79 -9.25
CA ILE A 55 -5.72 7.75 -10.31
C ILE A 55 -6.61 9.00 -10.27
N ILE A 56 -7.04 9.41 -9.09
CA ILE A 56 -7.84 10.62 -8.93
C ILE A 56 -7.07 11.85 -9.40
N ARG A 57 -5.80 11.97 -9.01
CA ARG A 57 -4.94 13.09 -9.45
C ARG A 57 -4.78 13.11 -10.97
N MET A 58 -4.61 11.94 -11.57
CA MET A 58 -4.50 11.80 -13.02
C MET A 58 -5.77 12.32 -13.71
N ILE A 59 -6.94 11.90 -13.24
CA ILE A 59 -8.22 12.34 -13.78
C ILE A 59 -8.36 13.87 -13.62
N ALA A 60 -8.04 14.39 -12.45
CA ALA A 60 -8.10 15.82 -12.17
C ALA A 60 -7.18 16.64 -13.05
N SER A 61 -6.06 16.06 -13.50
CA SER A 61 -5.12 16.71 -14.41
C SER A 61 -5.55 16.66 -15.88
N GLY A 62 -6.67 16.03 -16.20
CA GLY A 62 -7.20 15.91 -17.55
C GLY A 62 -6.69 14.71 -18.33
N ARG A 63 -5.92 13.83 -17.73
CA ARG A 63 -5.44 12.61 -18.39
C ARG A 63 -6.54 11.55 -18.40
N THR A 64 -6.42 10.61 -19.34
CA THR A 64 -7.42 9.57 -19.52
C THR A 64 -6.95 8.23 -18.92
N LEU A 65 -7.89 7.31 -18.77
CA LEU A 65 -7.64 5.97 -18.23
C LEU A 65 -6.75 5.12 -19.13
N GLY A 66 -6.51 5.54 -20.38
CA GLY A 66 -5.55 4.90 -21.27
C GLY A 66 -4.10 5.22 -20.98
N ALA A 67 -3.82 6.14 -20.05
CA ALA A 67 -2.45 6.43 -19.64
C ALA A 67 -1.78 5.17 -19.08
N LEU A 68 -0.47 5.07 -19.23
CA LEU A 68 0.29 3.93 -18.72
C LEU A 68 0.55 4.09 -17.23
N VAL A 69 0.59 2.99 -16.53
CA VAL A 69 0.93 2.96 -15.10
C VAL A 69 2.28 3.65 -14.85
N SER A 70 3.25 3.45 -15.75
CA SER A 70 4.58 4.09 -15.64
C SER A 70 4.52 5.61 -15.61
N GLU A 71 3.49 6.20 -16.21
CA GLU A 71 3.34 7.66 -16.29
C GLU A 71 2.68 8.26 -15.04
N VAL A 72 2.01 7.44 -14.24
CA VAL A 72 1.14 7.89 -13.16
C VAL A 72 1.61 7.40 -11.79
N CYS A 73 2.29 6.26 -11.73
CA CYS A 73 2.68 5.63 -10.47
C CYS A 73 3.65 6.51 -9.65
N THR A 74 3.63 6.27 -8.35
CA THR A 74 4.57 6.90 -7.41
C THR A 74 5.82 6.02 -7.31
N ARG A 75 7.00 6.59 -7.56
CA ARG A 75 8.25 5.84 -7.60
C ARG A 75 9.04 5.86 -6.30
N ASN A 76 8.85 6.87 -5.48
CA ASN A 76 9.47 6.92 -4.14
C ASN A 76 8.67 6.05 -3.18
N VAL A 77 9.01 4.77 -3.13
CA VAL A 77 8.27 3.81 -2.33
C VAL A 77 8.88 3.69 -0.95
N VAL A 78 8.06 3.86 0.07
CA VAL A 78 8.47 3.59 1.45
C VAL A 78 8.33 2.10 1.69
N THR A 79 9.44 1.46 2.09
CA THR A 79 9.48 0.00 2.28
C THR A 79 9.90 -0.34 3.71
N VAL A 80 9.46 -1.52 4.14
CA VAL A 80 9.93 -2.16 5.36
C VAL A 80 10.22 -3.63 5.05
N ARG A 81 11.00 -4.27 5.90
CA ARG A 81 11.27 -5.70 5.75
C ARG A 81 10.24 -6.53 6.51
N GLY A 82 10.03 -7.76 6.07
CA GLY A 82 9.10 -8.66 6.74
C GLY A 82 9.48 -8.97 8.19
N ASN A 83 10.77 -8.94 8.51
CA ASN A 83 11.26 -9.16 9.87
C ASN A 83 11.28 -7.90 10.73
N SER A 84 10.89 -6.76 10.19
CA SER A 84 10.73 -5.52 10.95
C SER A 84 9.56 -5.63 11.90
N ASP A 85 9.63 -4.88 13.00
CA ASP A 85 8.52 -4.77 13.93
C ASP A 85 7.39 -3.94 13.31
N VAL A 86 6.15 -4.28 13.64
CA VAL A 86 4.98 -3.52 13.16
C VAL A 86 5.04 -2.05 13.57
N ALA A 87 5.71 -1.75 14.69
CA ALA A 87 5.91 -0.36 15.11
C ALA A 87 6.74 0.44 14.09
N GLU A 88 7.69 -0.20 13.41
CA GLU A 88 8.47 0.47 12.37
C GLU A 88 7.59 0.84 11.18
N ALA A 89 6.69 -0.06 10.78
CA ALA A 89 5.74 0.23 9.71
C ALA A 89 4.83 1.40 10.09
N ALA A 90 4.31 1.42 11.32
CA ALA A 90 3.48 2.50 11.80
C ALA A 90 4.23 3.83 11.83
N LYS A 91 5.47 3.83 12.30
CA LYS A 91 6.32 5.03 12.30
C LYS A 91 6.59 5.55 10.90
N ALA A 92 6.85 4.65 9.96
CA ALA A 92 7.10 5.02 8.56
C ALA A 92 5.84 5.67 7.95
N MET A 93 4.68 5.11 8.19
CA MET A 93 3.43 5.69 7.72
C MET A 93 3.20 7.09 8.29
N ASN A 94 3.43 7.25 9.58
CA ASN A 94 3.26 8.54 10.24
C ASN A 94 4.27 9.57 9.74
N LYS A 95 5.54 9.17 9.61
CA LYS A 95 6.60 10.07 9.15
C LYS A 95 6.35 10.59 7.74
N HIS A 96 5.86 9.75 6.85
CA HIS A 96 5.65 10.08 5.45
C HIS A 96 4.22 10.49 5.10
N GLY A 97 3.32 10.50 6.08
CA GLY A 97 1.92 10.86 5.85
C GLY A 97 1.20 9.92 4.90
N ILE A 98 1.52 8.64 4.96
CA ILE A 98 0.96 7.61 4.09
C ILE A 98 0.29 6.52 4.91
N ARG A 99 -0.57 5.74 4.27
CA ARG A 99 -1.32 4.66 4.92
C ARG A 99 -0.93 3.27 4.48
N HIS A 100 0.10 3.17 3.63
CA HIS A 100 0.59 1.89 3.13
C HIS A 100 2.10 1.91 3.11
N VAL A 101 2.71 0.76 3.37
CA VAL A 101 4.14 0.54 3.12
C VAL A 101 4.29 -0.77 2.37
N VAL A 102 5.26 -0.83 1.47
CA VAL A 102 5.58 -2.06 0.76
C VAL A 102 6.54 -2.87 1.60
N VAL A 103 6.23 -4.14 1.73
CA VAL A 103 7.10 -5.08 2.45
C VAL A 103 8.00 -5.77 1.42
N VAL A 104 9.29 -5.75 1.69
CA VAL A 104 10.29 -6.34 0.81
C VAL A 104 11.05 -7.45 1.52
N ASP A 105 11.59 -8.38 0.73
CA ASP A 105 12.47 -9.44 1.24
C ASP A 105 13.93 -8.96 1.29
N ASP A 106 14.84 -9.88 1.66
CA ASP A 106 16.26 -9.57 1.76
C ASP A 106 16.89 -9.18 0.42
N GLY A 107 16.30 -9.62 -0.68
CA GLY A 107 16.71 -9.23 -2.03
C GLY A 107 16.07 -7.94 -2.51
N ASN A 108 15.38 -7.23 -1.62
CA ASN A 108 14.66 -5.98 -1.92
C ASN A 108 13.53 -6.16 -2.92
N LYS A 109 12.99 -7.36 -3.04
CA LYS A 109 11.82 -7.63 -3.87
C LYS A 109 10.56 -7.49 -3.07
N PRO A 110 9.48 -6.93 -3.65
CA PRO A 110 8.23 -6.77 -2.94
C PRO A 110 7.57 -8.12 -2.67
N VAL A 111 7.12 -8.31 -1.44
CA VAL A 111 6.42 -9.53 -1.01
C VAL A 111 5.00 -9.23 -0.54
N GLY A 112 4.67 -7.99 -0.31
CA GLY A 112 3.33 -7.59 0.10
C GLY A 112 3.23 -6.12 0.44
N VAL A 113 2.04 -5.74 0.89
CA VAL A 113 1.73 -4.38 1.33
C VAL A 113 1.06 -4.46 2.68
N VAL A 114 1.45 -3.59 3.59
CA VAL A 114 0.78 -3.42 4.88
C VAL A 114 0.13 -2.05 4.91
N SER A 115 -1.14 -2.01 5.27
CA SER A 115 -1.90 -0.77 5.40
C SER A 115 -2.08 -0.39 6.86
N MET A 116 -2.43 0.87 7.09
CA MET A 116 -2.83 1.32 8.43
C MET A 116 -4.00 0.49 8.95
N ARG A 117 -4.92 0.09 8.06
CA ARG A 117 -6.04 -0.77 8.41
C ARG A 117 -5.58 -2.14 8.93
N ASP A 118 -4.55 -2.70 8.32
CA ASP A 118 -3.98 -3.97 8.78
C ASP A 118 -3.41 -3.84 10.18
N LEU A 119 -2.75 -2.72 10.48
CA LEU A 119 -2.20 -2.46 11.80
C LEU A 119 -3.30 -2.30 12.86
N VAL A 120 -4.38 -1.59 12.51
CA VAL A 120 -5.52 -1.40 13.41
C VAL A 120 -6.26 -2.72 13.66
N GLY A 121 -6.27 -3.60 12.67
CA GLY A 121 -6.85 -4.94 12.81
C GLY A 121 -6.03 -5.88 13.69
N GLU A 122 -4.80 -5.51 14.03
CA GLU A 122 -3.97 -6.29 14.91
C GLU A 122 -4.53 -6.24 16.34
N ARG A 123 -4.63 -7.39 16.99
CA ARG A 123 -5.34 -7.53 18.26
C ARG A 123 -4.82 -6.60 19.36
N ALA A 124 -3.50 -6.52 19.50
CA ALA A 124 -2.90 -5.68 20.54
C ALA A 124 -3.20 -4.20 20.32
N THR A 125 -3.15 -3.76 19.06
CA THR A 125 -3.48 -2.40 18.69
C THR A 125 -4.95 -2.10 18.96
N LEU A 126 -5.84 -3.00 18.58
CA LEU A 126 -7.27 -2.87 18.82
C LEU A 126 -7.57 -2.81 20.32
N THR A 127 -6.93 -3.67 21.10
CA THR A 127 -7.09 -3.67 22.55
C THR A 127 -6.66 -2.32 23.15
N ALA A 128 -5.53 -1.79 22.72
CA ALA A 128 -5.06 -0.48 23.18
C ALA A 128 -6.06 0.64 22.86
N ILE A 129 -6.64 0.62 21.67
CA ILE A 129 -7.65 1.60 21.26
C ILE A 129 -8.89 1.49 22.18
N LEU A 130 -9.37 0.28 22.41
CA LEU A 130 -10.57 0.06 23.22
C LEU A 130 -10.37 0.41 24.70
N GLN A 131 -9.16 0.34 25.20
CA GLN A 131 -8.81 0.70 26.59
C GLN A 131 -8.53 2.17 26.77
N SER A 132 -8.35 2.92 25.67
CA SER A 132 -8.13 4.36 25.77
C SER A 132 -9.40 5.07 26.16
N ASP A 133 -9.26 6.33 26.59
CA ASP A 133 -10.40 7.20 26.76
C ASP A 133 -10.94 7.53 25.37
N GLU A 134 -12.09 6.99 25.05
CA GLU A 134 -12.58 6.87 23.69
C GLU A 134 -12.94 8.15 23.00
N LYS A 135 -12.89 9.27 23.68
CA LYS A 135 -13.31 10.53 23.05
C LYS A 135 -12.56 10.91 21.79
N GLU A 136 -11.34 10.46 21.65
CA GLU A 136 -10.46 10.91 20.57
C GLU A 136 -9.92 9.79 19.72
N VAL A 137 -10.55 8.63 19.70
CA VAL A 137 -9.98 7.45 19.06
C VAL A 137 -9.92 7.57 17.57
N PHE A 138 -10.98 8.00 16.94
CA PHE A 138 -11.04 8.14 15.48
C PHE A 138 -11.76 9.41 15.06
N HIS A 139 -11.20 10.07 14.06
CA HIS A 139 -11.76 11.24 13.45
C HIS A 139 -11.70 11.14 11.93
N GLY A 140 -12.72 10.54 11.33
CA GLY A 140 -12.93 10.58 9.90
C GLY A 140 -11.75 10.11 9.08
N ALA A 141 -11.30 8.98 9.33
CA ALA A 141 -10.08 8.49 8.72
C ALA A 141 -10.30 7.95 7.33
N ASP A 142 -10.38 8.75 6.37
CA ASP A 142 -10.26 8.28 5.01
C ASP A 142 -8.83 8.20 4.54
#